data_4804d03119b7f3a37881e922429011a5
#
_entry.id   4804d03119b7f3a37881e922429011a5
#
_cell.length_a   1.000
_cell.length_b   1.000
_cell.length_c   1.000
_cell.angle_alpha   90.00
_cell.angle_beta   90.00
_cell.angle_gamma   90.00
#
_symmetry.space_group_name_H-M   'P 1'
#
loop_
_entity.id
_entity.type
_entity.pdbx_description
1 polymer ?
#
loop_
_entity_poly.entity_id
_entity_poly.type
_entity_poly.pdbx_seq_one_letter_code
_entity_poly.pdbx_strand_id
1 'polypeptide(L)'
;MKMSNMIKNLLMVALVSLFFVACAEKQKVQEYNKPAMYWYNKMLKQISESNLEEADDTFTSLESEHKNSPLISTSMLILANAHIKEEEYELANYYLDEYRKRYGLSKNIDYVRYMKIKANFLSLGLQYRAQQLMIDTITEIEDFMQKFPESPYIHLVQDIQSRLYMGKASFDKEISELYVRRDKDKAAAYYMEKSKTDWADTHEIEDVKVPWYRAIFE
;
A
#
# COMPACT_ATOMS: atom_id res chain seq x y z
N MET A 1 -61.13 -3.68 -7.54
CA MET A 1 -60.05 -2.69 -7.82
C MET A 1 -59.46 -2.01 -6.57
N LYS A 2 -60.19 -1.82 -5.46
CA LYS A 2 -59.67 -1.20 -4.21
C LYS A 2 -58.67 -2.09 -3.43
N MET A 3 -58.79 -3.40 -3.48
CA MET A 3 -57.95 -4.36 -2.74
C MET A 3 -56.48 -4.42 -3.26
N SER A 4 -56.28 -4.20 -4.56
CA SER A 4 -54.93 -4.18 -5.19
C SER A 4 -54.08 -2.99 -4.72
N ASN A 5 -54.69 -1.83 -4.49
CA ASN A 5 -53.98 -0.63 -4.03
C ASN A 5 -53.61 -0.72 -2.55
N MET A 6 -54.41 -1.38 -1.73
CA MET A 6 -54.10 -1.65 -0.31
C MET A 6 -52.88 -2.58 -0.16
N ILE A 7 -52.81 -3.62 -0.98
CA ILE A 7 -51.68 -4.55 -0.98
C ILE A 7 -50.39 -3.86 -1.46
N LYS A 8 -50.47 -3.01 -2.47
CA LYS A 8 -49.31 -2.23 -2.94
C LYS A 8 -48.79 -1.26 -1.88
N ASN A 9 -49.71 -0.59 -1.19
CA ASN A 9 -49.34 0.34 -0.10
C ASN A 9 -48.74 -0.40 1.10
N LEU A 10 -49.25 -1.59 1.44
CA LEU A 10 -48.72 -2.44 2.50
C LEU A 10 -47.31 -2.96 2.14
N LEU A 11 -47.07 -3.37 0.89
CA LEU A 11 -45.78 -3.77 0.37
C LEU A 11 -44.75 -2.61 0.37
N MET A 12 -45.21 -1.40 0.02
CA MET A 12 -44.35 -0.22 0.03
C MET A 12 -43.93 0.18 1.46
N VAL A 13 -44.84 0.10 2.43
CA VAL A 13 -44.54 0.34 3.85
C VAL A 13 -43.59 -0.72 4.41
N ALA A 14 -43.77 -2.00 4.05
CA ALA A 14 -42.88 -3.07 4.44
C ALA A 14 -41.47 -2.92 3.82
N LEU A 15 -41.39 -2.44 2.57
CA LEU A 15 -40.09 -2.17 1.92
C LEU A 15 -39.37 -0.99 2.56
N VAL A 16 -40.09 0.08 2.92
CA VAL A 16 -39.50 1.24 3.59
C VAL A 16 -39.05 0.91 5.01
N SER A 17 -39.81 0.07 5.75
CA SER A 17 -39.41 -0.37 7.11
C SER A 17 -38.13 -1.24 7.11
N LEU A 18 -37.85 -1.98 6.03
CA LEU A 18 -36.61 -2.74 5.88
C LEU A 18 -35.35 -1.84 5.79
N PHE A 19 -35.48 -0.64 5.23
CA PHE A 19 -34.38 0.32 5.17
C PHE A 19 -34.03 0.96 6.52
N PHE A 20 -34.95 1.04 7.46
CA PHE A 20 -34.69 1.59 8.79
C PHE A 20 -34.03 0.61 9.76
N VAL A 21 -33.99 -0.69 9.46
CA VAL A 21 -33.36 -1.70 10.32
C VAL A 21 -31.85 -1.82 10.06
N ALA A 22 -31.34 -1.30 8.92
CA ALA A 22 -29.95 -1.48 8.49
C ALA A 22 -28.93 -0.58 9.20
N CYS A 23 -29.35 0.39 10.00
CA CYS A 23 -28.45 1.33 10.70
C CYS A 23 -28.49 1.19 12.23
N ALA A 24 -28.54 -0.03 12.74
CA ALA A 24 -28.25 -0.26 14.16
C ALA A 24 -26.72 -0.40 14.33
N GLU A 25 -26.03 0.72 14.26
CA GLU A 25 -24.62 0.80 14.67
C GLU A 25 -24.52 0.34 16.13
N LYS A 26 -23.87 -0.79 16.36
CA LYS A 26 -23.57 -1.25 17.71
C LYS A 26 -22.74 -0.15 18.37
N GLN A 27 -23.30 0.57 19.32
CA GLN A 27 -22.52 1.50 20.15
C GLN A 27 -21.34 0.71 20.75
N LYS A 28 -20.13 0.97 20.22
CA LYS A 28 -18.89 0.39 20.79
C LYS A 28 -18.79 0.97 22.21
N VAL A 29 -18.87 0.10 23.21
CA VAL A 29 -18.60 0.49 24.60
C VAL A 29 -17.15 0.95 24.64
N GLN A 30 -16.96 2.24 24.89
CA GLN A 30 -15.64 2.84 24.94
C GLN A 30 -14.95 2.36 26.22
N GLU A 31 -13.88 1.59 26.06
CA GLU A 31 -13.09 1.05 27.17
C GLU A 31 -11.95 2.03 27.49
N TYR A 32 -11.67 2.19 28.78
CA TYR A 32 -10.62 3.10 29.28
C TYR A 32 -9.79 2.47 30.38
N ASN A 33 -8.60 3.00 30.60
CA ASN A 33 -7.71 2.65 31.71
C ASN A 33 -7.40 1.13 31.79
N LYS A 34 -7.20 0.50 30.64
CA LYS A 34 -6.78 -0.90 30.58
C LYS A 34 -5.26 -1.01 30.55
N PRO A 35 -4.67 -2.10 31.05
CA PRO A 35 -3.23 -2.33 30.94
C PRO A 35 -2.76 -2.35 29.46
N ALA A 36 -1.53 -1.92 29.20
CA ALA A 36 -0.96 -1.93 27.85
C ALA A 36 -1.07 -3.29 27.15
N MET A 37 -0.85 -4.39 27.88
CA MET A 37 -0.99 -5.75 27.38
C MET A 37 -2.43 -6.09 26.97
N TYR A 38 -3.44 -5.51 27.61
CA TYR A 38 -4.83 -5.68 27.22
C TYR A 38 -5.08 -5.13 25.81
N TRP A 39 -4.68 -3.87 25.56
CA TRP A 39 -4.81 -3.23 24.26
C TRP A 39 -4.04 -3.96 23.19
N TYR A 40 -2.80 -4.35 23.50
CA TYR A 40 -1.96 -5.12 22.58
C TYR A 40 -2.61 -6.43 22.15
N ASN A 41 -3.10 -7.24 23.08
CA ASN A 41 -3.76 -8.51 22.79
C ASN A 41 -5.07 -8.32 22.03
N LYS A 42 -5.85 -7.27 22.34
CA LYS A 42 -7.08 -6.92 21.63
C LYS A 42 -6.77 -6.56 20.19
N MET A 43 -5.76 -5.72 19.94
CA MET A 43 -5.28 -5.36 18.59
C MET A 43 -4.87 -6.62 17.81
N LEU A 44 -4.07 -7.51 18.40
CA LEU A 44 -3.65 -8.76 17.74
C LEU A 44 -4.85 -9.64 17.36
N LYS A 45 -5.85 -9.74 18.23
CA LYS A 45 -7.08 -10.48 17.95
C LYS A 45 -7.82 -9.85 16.75
N GLN A 46 -7.99 -8.54 16.71
CA GLN A 46 -8.65 -7.83 15.64
C GLN A 46 -7.92 -7.99 14.29
N ILE A 47 -6.59 -7.94 14.30
CA ILE A 47 -5.76 -8.26 13.12
C ILE A 47 -6.01 -9.69 12.65
N SER A 48 -6.07 -10.67 13.57
CA SER A 48 -6.33 -12.07 13.22
C SER A 48 -7.73 -12.31 12.65
N GLU A 49 -8.67 -11.43 12.95
CA GLU A 49 -10.04 -11.42 12.43
C GLU A 49 -10.16 -10.56 11.14
N SER A 50 -9.05 -10.07 10.58
CA SER A 50 -8.98 -9.16 9.42
C SER A 50 -9.77 -7.87 9.62
N ASN A 51 -9.89 -7.41 10.87
CA ASN A 51 -10.56 -6.17 11.22
C ASN A 51 -9.52 -5.09 11.55
N LEU A 52 -8.86 -4.58 10.50
CA LEU A 52 -7.74 -3.66 10.66
C LEU A 52 -8.17 -2.28 11.15
N GLU A 53 -9.32 -1.77 10.75
CA GLU A 53 -9.85 -0.49 11.24
C GLU A 53 -10.01 -0.49 12.77
N GLU A 54 -10.58 -1.57 13.33
CA GLU A 54 -10.68 -1.69 14.80
C GLU A 54 -9.31 -1.90 15.46
N ALA A 55 -8.37 -2.56 14.79
CA ALA A 55 -7.01 -2.73 15.29
C ALA A 55 -6.28 -1.38 15.39
N ASP A 56 -6.46 -0.48 14.42
CA ASP A 56 -5.93 0.88 14.42
C ASP A 56 -6.53 1.73 15.55
N ASP A 57 -7.86 1.65 15.77
CA ASP A 57 -8.54 2.28 16.90
C ASP A 57 -7.98 1.78 18.24
N THR A 58 -7.74 0.48 18.33
CA THR A 58 -7.19 -0.15 19.54
C THR A 58 -5.74 0.25 19.76
N PHE A 59 -4.94 0.37 18.69
CA PHE A 59 -3.58 0.90 18.77
C PHE A 59 -3.57 2.36 19.25
N THR A 60 -4.48 3.20 18.75
CA THR A 60 -4.63 4.59 19.20
C THR A 60 -4.92 4.65 20.70
N SER A 61 -5.74 3.72 21.24
CA SER A 61 -5.98 3.60 22.66
C SER A 61 -4.72 3.19 23.44
N LEU A 62 -3.97 2.20 22.93
CA LEU A 62 -2.68 1.79 23.51
C LEU A 62 -1.70 2.97 23.53
N GLU A 63 -1.60 3.71 22.46
CA GLU A 63 -0.68 4.84 22.33
C GLU A 63 -1.04 6.00 23.25
N SER A 64 -2.33 6.33 23.34
CA SER A 64 -2.80 7.44 24.19
C SER A 64 -2.65 7.16 25.68
N GLU A 65 -2.94 5.93 26.11
CA GLU A 65 -2.89 5.56 27.53
C GLU A 65 -1.47 5.15 27.99
N HIS A 66 -0.63 4.65 27.08
CA HIS A 66 0.66 4.04 27.42
C HIS A 66 1.82 4.49 26.52
N LYS A 67 2.02 5.81 26.36
CA LYS A 67 3.03 6.42 25.44
C LYS A 67 4.44 5.85 25.55
N ASN A 68 4.84 5.41 26.74
CA ASN A 68 6.19 4.90 27.01
C ASN A 68 6.27 3.37 27.01
N SER A 69 5.19 2.69 26.60
CA SER A 69 5.18 1.22 26.56
C SER A 69 6.09 0.70 25.44
N PRO A 70 6.93 -0.29 25.70
CA PRO A 70 7.73 -0.95 24.64
C PRO A 70 6.84 -1.67 23.61
N LEU A 71 5.56 -1.92 23.94
CA LEU A 71 4.61 -2.56 23.03
C LEU A 71 4.25 -1.67 21.84
N ILE A 72 4.39 -0.34 21.95
CA ILE A 72 4.06 0.59 20.86
C ILE A 72 4.91 0.32 19.63
N SER A 73 6.22 0.24 19.79
CA SER A 73 7.12 -0.02 18.66
C SER A 73 6.83 -1.35 17.97
N THR A 74 6.55 -2.40 18.75
CA THR A 74 6.18 -3.71 18.22
C THR A 74 4.82 -3.67 17.51
N SER A 75 3.83 -2.98 18.10
CA SER A 75 2.50 -2.81 17.52
C SER A 75 2.53 -2.11 16.16
N MET A 76 3.33 -1.04 16.02
CA MET A 76 3.50 -0.34 14.73
C MET A 76 4.01 -1.27 13.64
N LEU A 77 5.00 -2.12 13.93
CA LEU A 77 5.54 -3.07 12.95
C LEU A 77 4.54 -4.17 12.59
N ILE A 78 3.75 -4.63 13.55
CA ILE A 78 2.71 -5.62 13.32
C ILE A 78 1.60 -5.04 12.44
N LEU A 79 1.12 -3.83 12.75
CA LEU A 79 0.11 -3.13 11.94
C LEU A 79 0.62 -2.84 10.53
N ALA A 80 1.85 -2.34 10.39
CA ALA A 80 2.46 -2.13 9.08
C ALA A 80 2.48 -3.42 8.24
N ASN A 81 2.84 -4.56 8.84
CA ASN A 81 2.80 -5.85 8.16
C ASN A 81 1.38 -6.29 7.80
N ALA A 82 0.41 -6.07 8.70
CA ALA A 82 -0.98 -6.42 8.47
C ALA A 82 -1.56 -5.60 7.29
N HIS A 83 -1.33 -4.29 7.26
CA HIS A 83 -1.74 -3.42 6.16
C HIS A 83 -1.06 -3.78 4.83
N ILE A 84 0.23 -4.15 4.83
CA ILE A 84 0.88 -4.65 3.60
C ILE A 84 0.20 -5.90 3.07
N LYS A 85 -0.21 -6.81 3.96
CA LYS A 85 -0.88 -8.06 3.59
C LYS A 85 -2.26 -7.83 2.97
N GLU A 86 -2.99 -6.82 3.46
CA GLU A 86 -4.30 -6.41 2.93
C GLU A 86 -4.20 -5.36 1.82
N GLU A 87 -2.99 -5.11 1.29
CA GLU A 87 -2.69 -4.17 0.19
C GLU A 87 -2.99 -2.69 0.53
N GLU A 88 -3.07 -2.36 1.81
CA GLU A 88 -3.29 -1.00 2.33
C GLU A 88 -1.95 -0.27 2.54
N TYR A 89 -1.21 -0.08 1.46
CA TYR A 89 0.20 0.37 1.51
C TYR A 89 0.39 1.77 2.09
N GLU A 90 -0.58 2.66 1.98
CA GLU A 90 -0.52 4.01 2.55
C GLU A 90 -0.52 3.95 4.08
N LEU A 91 -1.40 3.13 4.67
CA LEU A 91 -1.46 2.92 6.11
C LEU A 91 -0.21 2.19 6.62
N ALA A 92 0.26 1.19 5.87
CA ALA A 92 1.53 0.53 6.18
C ALA A 92 2.69 1.54 6.24
N ASN A 93 2.81 2.42 5.25
CA ASN A 93 3.84 3.46 5.19
C ASN A 93 3.70 4.46 6.33
N TYR A 94 2.47 4.82 6.72
CA TYR A 94 2.23 5.66 7.89
C TYR A 94 2.87 5.07 9.15
N TYR A 95 2.60 3.80 9.47
CA TYR A 95 3.18 3.14 10.65
C TYR A 95 4.70 3.00 10.58
N LEU A 96 5.26 2.70 9.40
CA LEU A 96 6.71 2.62 9.20
C LEU A 96 7.40 3.98 9.36
N ASP A 97 6.78 5.06 8.87
CA ASP A 97 7.31 6.41 9.02
C ASP A 97 7.21 6.90 10.47
N GLU A 98 6.10 6.60 11.18
CA GLU A 98 5.98 6.89 12.60
C GLU A 98 7.00 6.12 13.45
N TYR A 99 7.23 4.84 13.11
CA TYR A 99 8.30 4.07 13.73
C TYR A 99 9.67 4.72 13.50
N ARG A 100 9.98 5.10 12.27
CA ARG A 100 11.25 5.73 11.91
C ARG A 100 11.48 7.05 12.65
N LYS A 101 10.46 7.88 12.79
CA LYS A 101 10.54 9.15 13.53
C LYS A 101 10.88 8.91 15.01
N ARG A 102 10.27 7.91 15.64
CA ARG A 102 10.41 7.67 17.08
C ARG A 102 11.58 6.77 17.45
N TYR A 103 11.89 5.81 16.59
CA TYR A 103 12.85 4.73 16.85
C TYR A 103 13.94 4.63 15.78
N GLY A 104 14.29 5.73 15.12
CA GLY A 104 15.24 5.77 13.99
C GLY A 104 16.65 5.32 14.31
N LEU A 105 17.02 5.22 15.59
CA LEU A 105 18.29 4.66 16.06
C LEU A 105 18.19 3.22 16.56
N SER A 106 17.04 2.58 16.36
CA SER A 106 16.84 1.19 16.78
C SER A 106 17.66 0.21 15.94
N LYS A 107 17.95 -0.95 16.51
CA LYS A 107 18.65 -2.05 15.80
C LYS A 107 17.87 -2.59 14.59
N ASN A 108 16.57 -2.35 14.54
CA ASN A 108 15.66 -2.86 13.50
C ASN A 108 15.37 -1.80 12.43
N ILE A 109 16.12 -0.74 12.35
CA ILE A 109 15.82 0.37 11.41
C ILE A 109 16.01 -0.07 9.94
N ASP A 110 16.94 -0.97 9.67
CA ASP A 110 17.14 -1.58 8.36
C ASP A 110 15.91 -2.42 7.94
N TYR A 111 15.34 -3.21 8.87
CA TYR A 111 14.07 -3.92 8.62
C TYR A 111 12.93 -2.96 8.26
N VAL A 112 12.76 -1.89 9.03
CA VAL A 112 11.71 -0.89 8.78
C VAL A 112 11.85 -0.23 7.41
N ARG A 113 13.08 0.10 7.02
CA ARG A 113 13.36 0.67 5.71
C ARG A 113 13.13 -0.32 4.58
N TYR A 114 13.56 -1.58 4.75
CA TYR A 114 13.22 -2.64 3.81
C TYR A 114 11.70 -2.79 3.64
N MET A 115 10.95 -2.81 4.74
CA MET A 115 9.49 -2.93 4.70
C MET A 115 8.84 -1.77 3.95
N LYS A 116 9.35 -0.55 4.11
CA LYS A 116 8.87 0.62 3.36
C LYS A 116 9.17 0.50 1.86
N ILE A 117 10.39 0.12 1.49
CA ILE A 117 10.76 -0.17 0.10
C ILE A 117 9.82 -1.23 -0.49
N LYS A 118 9.57 -2.31 0.26
CA LYS A 118 8.66 -3.38 -0.14
C LYS A 118 7.22 -2.89 -0.32
N ALA A 119 6.69 -2.09 0.62
CA ALA A 119 5.34 -1.53 0.52
C ALA A 119 5.21 -0.61 -0.70
N ASN A 120 6.17 0.29 -0.91
CA ASN A 120 6.22 1.16 -2.09
C ASN A 120 6.27 0.35 -3.40
N PHE A 121 7.12 -0.67 -3.47
CA PHE A 121 7.22 -1.55 -4.63
C PHE A 121 5.89 -2.28 -4.92
N LEU A 122 5.25 -2.85 -3.91
CA LEU A 122 3.97 -3.54 -4.06
C LEU A 122 2.84 -2.57 -4.47
N SER A 123 2.87 -1.34 -3.97
CA SER A 123 1.87 -0.32 -4.32
C SER A 123 1.97 0.16 -5.77
N LEU A 124 3.12 -0.02 -6.44
CA LEU A 124 3.29 0.31 -7.85
C LEU A 124 2.36 -0.53 -8.74
N GLY A 125 2.13 -1.80 -8.38
CA GLY A 125 1.16 -2.70 -9.02
C GLY A 125 1.02 -2.51 -10.53
N LEU A 126 -0.24 -2.46 -11.01
CA LEU A 126 -0.61 -2.14 -12.38
C LEU A 126 -0.73 -0.62 -12.63
N GLN A 127 -0.31 0.22 -11.69
CA GLN A 127 -0.46 1.67 -11.80
C GLN A 127 0.69 2.28 -12.61
N TYR A 128 0.58 2.24 -13.93
CA TYR A 128 1.48 2.92 -14.87
C TYR A 128 1.63 4.44 -14.63
N ARG A 129 0.90 5.01 -13.67
CA ARG A 129 0.92 6.45 -13.35
C ARG A 129 1.88 6.82 -12.23
N ALA A 130 2.46 5.87 -11.54
CA ALA A 130 3.29 6.12 -10.36
C ALA A 130 4.79 6.21 -10.69
N GLN A 131 5.17 6.81 -11.82
CA GLN A 131 6.58 6.97 -12.22
C GLN A 131 7.40 7.69 -11.13
N GLN A 132 6.83 8.70 -10.48
CA GLN A 132 7.52 9.41 -9.41
C GLN A 132 7.79 8.49 -8.21
N LEU A 133 6.80 7.71 -7.78
CA LEU A 133 6.98 6.74 -6.69
C LEU A 133 8.05 5.70 -7.03
N MET A 134 8.14 5.26 -8.30
CA MET A 134 9.18 4.35 -8.77
C MET A 134 10.58 4.98 -8.62
N ILE A 135 10.75 6.23 -9.05
CA ILE A 135 12.01 6.97 -8.95
C ILE A 135 12.38 7.18 -7.48
N ASP A 136 11.43 7.59 -6.66
CA ASP A 136 11.63 7.82 -5.23
C ASP A 136 12.02 6.52 -4.51
N THR A 137 11.41 5.40 -4.91
CA THR A 137 11.73 4.08 -4.34
C THR A 137 13.12 3.61 -4.75
N ILE A 138 13.55 3.84 -6.00
CA ILE A 138 14.93 3.57 -6.44
C ILE A 138 15.92 4.38 -5.61
N THR A 139 15.66 5.67 -5.40
CA THR A 139 16.51 6.54 -4.57
C THR A 139 16.58 6.05 -3.12
N GLU A 140 15.46 5.59 -2.56
CA GLU A 140 15.45 5.02 -1.21
C GLU A 140 16.22 3.70 -1.12
N ILE A 141 16.20 2.88 -2.17
CA ILE A 141 17.00 1.66 -2.28
C ILE A 141 18.49 1.97 -2.30
N GLU A 142 18.92 2.95 -3.11
CA GLU A 142 20.32 3.36 -3.18
C GLU A 142 20.83 3.85 -1.82
N ASP A 143 20.04 4.67 -1.13
CA ASP A 143 20.36 5.15 0.23
C ASP A 143 20.39 3.98 1.24
N PHE A 144 19.49 2.99 1.11
CA PHE A 144 19.50 1.78 1.93
C PHE A 144 20.79 0.99 1.74
N MET A 145 21.15 0.71 0.49
CA MET A 145 22.35 -0.08 0.17
C MET A 145 23.64 0.58 0.65
N GLN A 146 23.69 1.92 0.57
CA GLN A 146 24.82 2.69 1.08
C GLN A 146 24.91 2.65 2.61
N LYS A 147 23.79 2.75 3.32
CA LYS A 147 23.75 2.85 4.79
C LYS A 147 23.80 1.49 5.50
N PHE A 148 23.29 0.44 4.85
CA PHE A 148 23.11 -0.89 5.44
C PHE A 148 23.67 -2.01 4.55
N PRO A 149 24.97 -1.95 4.13
CA PRO A 149 25.53 -2.94 3.22
C PRO A 149 25.54 -4.35 3.79
N GLU A 150 25.60 -4.48 5.12
CA GLU A 150 25.61 -5.78 5.83
C GLU A 150 24.23 -6.21 6.35
N SER A 151 23.17 -5.53 5.91
CA SER A 151 21.81 -5.90 6.34
C SER A 151 21.41 -7.26 5.78
N PRO A 152 20.73 -8.12 6.57
CA PRO A 152 20.18 -9.38 6.08
C PRO A 152 19.13 -9.20 4.97
N TYR A 153 18.64 -8.00 4.79
CA TYR A 153 17.61 -7.65 3.76
C TYR A 153 18.23 -7.16 2.46
N ILE A 154 19.57 -7.05 2.36
CA ILE A 154 20.27 -6.45 1.21
C ILE A 154 19.89 -7.13 -0.11
N HIS A 155 19.84 -8.45 -0.15
CA HIS A 155 19.52 -9.20 -1.38
C HIS A 155 18.04 -9.04 -1.79
N LEU A 156 17.13 -8.91 -0.82
CA LEU A 156 15.73 -8.63 -1.11
C LEU A 156 15.53 -7.24 -1.70
N VAL A 157 16.30 -6.26 -1.20
CA VAL A 157 16.30 -4.89 -1.72
C VAL A 157 16.89 -4.85 -3.14
N GLN A 158 17.97 -5.61 -3.40
CA GLN A 158 18.55 -5.73 -4.74
C GLN A 158 17.61 -6.39 -5.75
N ASP A 159 16.82 -7.40 -5.35
CA ASP A 159 15.79 -8.00 -6.21
C ASP A 159 14.71 -6.96 -6.57
N ILE A 160 14.22 -6.19 -5.59
CA ILE A 160 13.28 -5.11 -5.83
C ILE A 160 13.89 -4.06 -6.77
N GLN A 161 15.15 -3.68 -6.57
CA GLN A 161 15.85 -2.72 -7.42
C GLN A 161 15.88 -3.19 -8.88
N SER A 162 16.28 -4.44 -9.11
CA SER A 162 16.33 -5.01 -10.45
C SER A 162 14.96 -4.95 -11.14
N ARG A 163 13.89 -5.32 -10.43
CA ARG A 163 12.53 -5.25 -10.96
C ARG A 163 12.07 -3.83 -11.27
N LEU A 164 12.46 -2.86 -10.45
CA LEU A 164 12.16 -1.45 -10.70
C LEU A 164 12.89 -0.91 -11.93
N TYR A 165 14.16 -1.27 -12.13
CA TYR A 165 14.89 -0.89 -13.33
C TYR A 165 14.31 -1.53 -14.60
N MET A 166 13.94 -2.82 -14.53
CA MET A 166 13.22 -3.48 -15.63
C MET A 166 11.90 -2.77 -15.95
N GLY A 167 11.10 -2.46 -14.93
CA GLY A 167 9.85 -1.72 -15.09
C GLY A 167 10.07 -0.33 -15.70
N LYS A 168 11.09 0.39 -15.24
CA LYS A 168 11.45 1.72 -15.78
C LYS A 168 11.88 1.64 -17.24
N ALA A 169 12.71 0.66 -17.60
CA ALA A 169 13.11 0.44 -19.00
C ALA A 169 11.91 0.11 -19.90
N SER A 170 10.96 -0.69 -19.43
CA SER A 170 9.71 -0.99 -20.13
C SER A 170 8.88 0.27 -20.35
N PHE A 171 8.74 1.14 -19.35
CA PHE A 171 8.06 2.42 -19.49
C PHE A 171 8.71 3.33 -20.51
N ASP A 172 10.03 3.49 -20.45
CA ASP A 172 10.74 4.35 -21.38
C ASP A 172 10.62 3.83 -22.83
N LYS A 173 10.56 2.51 -23.03
CA LYS A 173 10.26 1.88 -24.34
C LYS A 173 8.84 2.23 -24.81
N GLU A 174 7.81 2.08 -23.96
CA GLU A 174 6.42 2.44 -24.32
C GLU A 174 6.28 3.92 -24.67
N ILE A 175 6.93 4.80 -23.89
CA ILE A 175 6.95 6.24 -24.18
C ILE A 175 7.61 6.50 -25.55
N SER A 176 8.71 5.81 -25.87
CA SER A 176 9.35 5.90 -27.18
C SER A 176 8.37 5.53 -28.30
N GLU A 177 7.67 4.40 -28.18
CA GLU A 177 6.68 3.94 -29.16
C GLU A 177 5.51 4.92 -29.32
N LEU A 178 5.05 5.53 -28.21
CA LEU A 178 4.04 6.60 -28.26
C LEU A 178 4.53 7.79 -29.09
N TYR A 179 5.79 8.21 -28.91
CA TYR A 179 6.34 9.32 -29.66
C TYR A 179 6.56 8.98 -31.16
N VAL A 180 6.87 7.72 -31.49
CA VAL A 180 6.87 7.25 -32.91
C VAL A 180 5.49 7.44 -33.53
N ARG A 181 4.42 7.00 -32.83
CA ARG A 181 3.03 7.16 -33.33
C ARG A 181 2.60 8.62 -33.49
N ARG A 182 3.32 9.56 -32.88
CA ARG A 182 3.05 11.00 -32.92
C ARG A 182 4.02 11.77 -33.83
N ASP A 183 4.78 11.07 -34.67
CA ASP A 183 5.80 11.64 -35.59
C ASP A 183 6.84 12.53 -34.88
N LYS A 184 7.21 12.17 -33.62
CA LYS A 184 8.20 12.89 -32.80
C LYS A 184 9.50 12.09 -32.68
N ASP A 185 10.19 11.86 -33.79
CA ASP A 185 11.35 10.96 -33.87
C ASP A 185 12.47 11.28 -32.89
N LYS A 186 12.77 12.56 -32.61
CA LYS A 186 13.81 12.94 -31.65
C LYS A 186 13.47 12.52 -30.24
N ALA A 187 12.20 12.67 -29.81
CA ALA A 187 11.75 12.25 -28.50
C ALA A 187 11.70 10.73 -28.42
N ALA A 188 11.26 10.05 -29.47
CA ALA A 188 11.25 8.60 -29.56
C ALA A 188 12.66 8.02 -29.37
N ALA A 189 13.64 8.55 -30.12
CA ALA A 189 15.04 8.13 -30.02
C ALA A 189 15.61 8.35 -28.63
N TYR A 190 15.30 9.47 -27.96
CA TYR A 190 15.74 9.76 -26.61
C TYR A 190 15.24 8.72 -25.60
N TYR A 191 13.92 8.40 -25.63
CA TYR A 191 13.36 7.43 -24.69
C TYR A 191 13.79 5.99 -25.00
N MET A 192 14.02 5.66 -26.27
CA MET A 192 14.57 4.36 -26.65
C MET A 192 16.01 4.17 -26.13
N GLU A 193 16.85 5.21 -26.21
CA GLU A 193 18.21 5.17 -25.66
C GLU A 193 18.18 5.05 -24.14
N LYS A 194 17.29 5.80 -23.48
CA LYS A 194 17.13 5.78 -22.05
C LYS A 194 16.68 4.40 -21.54
N SER A 195 15.75 3.73 -22.24
CA SER A 195 15.33 2.38 -21.89
C SER A 195 16.49 1.37 -21.88
N LYS A 196 17.44 1.47 -22.81
CA LYS A 196 18.63 0.62 -22.88
C LYS A 196 19.67 0.93 -21.79
N THR A 197 19.70 2.17 -21.31
CA THR A 197 20.61 2.58 -20.22
C THR A 197 20.12 2.05 -18.88
N ASP A 198 18.79 1.98 -18.68
CA ASP A 198 18.21 1.48 -17.44
C ASP A 198 18.30 -0.04 -17.34
N TRP A 199 18.22 -0.77 -18.48
CA TRP A 199 18.35 -2.23 -18.52
C TRP A 199 19.01 -2.68 -19.83
N ALA A 200 20.13 -3.36 -19.73
CA ALA A 200 20.97 -3.71 -20.88
C ALA A 200 20.31 -4.70 -21.86
N ASP A 201 19.38 -5.55 -21.41
CA ASP A 201 18.67 -6.52 -22.23
C ASP A 201 17.14 -6.35 -22.09
N THR A 202 16.60 -5.48 -22.93
CA THR A 202 15.15 -5.22 -22.98
C THR A 202 14.34 -6.35 -23.63
N HIS A 203 15.00 -7.34 -24.26
CA HIS A 203 14.32 -8.47 -24.89
C HIS A 203 13.83 -9.52 -23.88
N GLU A 204 14.44 -9.57 -22.69
CA GLU A 204 14.03 -10.44 -21.61
C GLU A 204 12.92 -9.85 -20.72
N ILE A 205 12.55 -8.59 -20.94
CA ILE A 205 11.50 -7.93 -20.17
C ILE A 205 10.14 -8.29 -20.79
N GLU A 206 9.26 -8.94 -20.01
CA GLU A 206 7.87 -9.12 -20.45
C GLU A 206 7.23 -7.77 -20.72
N ASP A 207 6.57 -7.65 -21.89
CA ASP A 207 5.82 -6.45 -22.21
C ASP A 207 4.75 -6.18 -21.14
N VAL A 208 4.66 -4.92 -20.74
CA VAL A 208 3.65 -4.52 -19.75
C VAL A 208 2.27 -4.78 -20.34
N LYS A 209 1.48 -5.64 -19.68
CA LYS A 209 0.12 -5.99 -20.11
C LYS A 209 -0.80 -4.76 -19.95
N VAL A 210 -0.89 -3.96 -21.00
CA VAL A 210 -1.82 -2.83 -21.06
C VAL A 210 -3.24 -3.39 -21.21
N PRO A 211 -4.19 -3.02 -20.34
CA PRO A 211 -5.58 -3.45 -20.48
C PRO A 211 -6.11 -3.03 -21.87
N TRP A 212 -6.80 -3.95 -22.57
CA TRP A 212 -7.29 -3.77 -23.94
C TRP A 212 -8.16 -2.51 -24.14
N TYR A 213 -8.85 -2.06 -23.08
CA TYR A 213 -9.67 -0.85 -23.14
C TYR A 213 -8.85 0.45 -23.30
N ARG A 214 -7.55 0.47 -22.94
CA ARG A 214 -6.69 1.64 -23.21
C ARG A 214 -6.42 1.84 -24.68
N ALA A 215 -6.36 0.77 -25.46
CA ALA A 215 -6.19 0.86 -26.92
C ALA A 215 -7.38 1.53 -27.63
N ILE A 216 -8.55 1.64 -26.95
CA ILE A 216 -9.75 2.30 -27.48
C ILE A 216 -9.70 3.82 -27.25
N PHE A 217 -8.95 4.30 -26.24
CA PHE A 217 -8.91 5.70 -25.82
C PHE A 217 -7.58 6.42 -26.16
N GLU A 218 -6.63 5.73 -26.76
CA GLU A 218 -5.37 6.25 -27.33
C GLU A 218 -5.44 6.28 -28.86
#